data_ab47c5a1687467339806bebfcf4c759c
#
_entry.id   ab47c5a1687467339806bebfcf4c759c
#
_cell.length_a   1.000
_cell.length_b   1.000
_cell.length_c   1.000
_cell.angle_alpha   90.00
_cell.angle_beta   90.00
_cell.angle_gamma   90.00
#
_symmetry.space_group_name_H-M   'P 1'
#
loop_
_entity.id
_entity.type
_entity.pdbx_description
1 polymer ?
#
loop_
_entity_poly.entity_id
_entity_poly.type
_entity_poly.pdbx_seq_one_letter_code
_entity_poly.pdbx_strand_id
1 'polypeptide(L)'
;MKKGTIIKSLALIVSLADDNYLPENIIVVAGEADDVKALSNITINWSTQPPTEIKLLENLTEHYSVVTIRIKSCKSHGIDTRIRGIQLSCLEERSLGFDQDFFSGNRLIRYPLLQSHSPSAIYRRSTVLQRFMWLLDSVIYYLIPSWQSSIEGCNYAEGLSFTNLESIRQLLPLLKKRMGLIDTLLKGSASDPSDRKVVYINRHTALAHRANPSASADFSNTVFVQLFEGLKPRDRSSQHLTYRWSTQNDQWWECKFISEGIIDQGGGFRDSLSDIAEELCPSDPEAPMPLPFFVRTPNQSNEDGNVNRDCYIPNPACMDFGKYEWIGQLMGACFRGKELLIISLAPYSWKRLVGESYSWSLDFATVDAAEVRIIDSLANMDRDTFLAAGRSWSMVLSDGTHVSIKVDDDGNPKPLDYDDKDEYAARVKEIRMAECDKQLKAIRTGLLKVIPEAVLGLLTWQELETRICGEPEITVEALMKNTYYNHIDEDDLRVKYFWSAVKNFSNEDRSRLLRFITGRRRLPVSIFISSGKNSPVDPLPESSTCCNTLHLPVYSDEKIAEERLRYAVYNCVSIDTDE
;
A
#
# COMPACT_ATOMS: atom_id res chain seq x y z
N MET A 1 -3.75 29.18 -11.94
CA MET A 1 -2.96 28.15 -11.21
C MET A 1 -3.84 26.92 -10.95
N LYS A 2 -3.25 25.73 -10.98
CA LYS A 2 -3.99 24.50 -10.63
C LYS A 2 -4.42 24.57 -9.17
N LYS A 3 -5.65 24.15 -8.86
CA LYS A 3 -6.17 24.14 -7.49
C LYS A 3 -5.23 23.33 -6.59
N GLY A 4 -4.90 23.84 -5.42
CA GLY A 4 -3.98 23.20 -4.48
C GLY A 4 -2.48 23.43 -4.74
N THR A 5 -2.10 24.32 -5.67
CA THR A 5 -0.69 24.70 -5.86
C THR A 5 -0.37 26.02 -5.17
N ILE A 6 0.80 26.09 -4.54
CA ILE A 6 1.33 27.30 -3.88
C ILE A 6 2.63 27.69 -4.58
N ILE A 7 2.79 28.96 -4.89
CA ILE A 7 4.00 29.46 -5.55
C ILE A 7 5.16 29.45 -4.55
N LYS A 8 6.19 28.67 -4.85
CA LYS A 8 7.47 28.67 -4.14
C LYS A 8 8.36 29.82 -4.60
N SER A 9 8.47 30.00 -5.92
CA SER A 9 9.19 31.13 -6.51
C SER A 9 8.62 31.48 -7.89
N LEU A 10 8.62 32.76 -8.20
CA LEU A 10 8.28 33.31 -9.50
C LEU A 10 9.36 34.32 -9.89
N ALA A 11 9.97 34.12 -11.04
CA ALA A 11 11.01 35.01 -11.56
C ALA A 11 10.81 35.29 -13.05
N LEU A 12 11.26 36.46 -13.49
CA LEU A 12 11.40 36.81 -14.92
C LEU A 12 12.85 36.66 -15.34
N ILE A 13 13.04 36.06 -16.50
CA ILE A 13 14.35 35.98 -17.15
C ILE A 13 14.42 37.04 -18.23
N VAL A 14 15.43 37.89 -18.17
CA VAL A 14 15.67 38.97 -19.10
C VAL A 14 17.08 38.88 -19.70
N SER A 15 17.32 39.54 -20.83
CA SER A 15 18.64 39.61 -21.47
C SER A 15 19.15 41.05 -21.48
N LEU A 16 20.36 41.25 -21.01
CA LEU A 16 21.02 42.56 -21.06
C LEU A 16 21.25 43.08 -22.49
N ALA A 17 21.20 42.19 -23.48
CA ALA A 17 21.23 42.58 -24.88
C ALA A 17 19.96 43.34 -25.31
N ASP A 18 18.88 43.28 -24.54
CA ASP A 18 17.62 43.97 -24.80
C ASP A 18 17.50 45.28 -23.98
N ASP A 19 18.57 46.05 -23.86
CA ASP A 19 18.73 47.17 -22.92
C ASP A 19 17.55 48.16 -22.88
N ASN A 20 16.98 48.54 -24.03
CA ASN A 20 15.83 49.44 -24.10
C ASN A 20 14.46 48.78 -23.79
N TYR A 21 14.45 47.47 -23.60
CA TYR A 21 13.23 46.66 -23.36
C TYR A 21 13.22 46.02 -21.98
N LEU A 22 14.10 46.43 -21.07
CA LEU A 22 14.17 45.88 -19.72
C LEU A 22 13.06 46.46 -18.85
N PRO A 23 12.31 45.60 -18.09
CA PRO A 23 11.28 46.08 -17.20
C PRO A 23 11.90 46.79 -16.00
N GLU A 24 11.31 47.90 -15.58
CA GLU A 24 11.81 48.71 -14.45
C GLU A 24 10.90 48.63 -13.22
N ASN A 25 9.59 48.85 -13.42
CA ASN A 25 8.61 48.73 -12.33
C ASN A 25 7.65 47.58 -12.64
N ILE A 26 7.60 46.62 -11.72
CA ILE A 26 6.79 45.39 -11.85
C ILE A 26 5.92 45.25 -10.62
N ILE A 27 4.62 45.05 -10.81
CA ILE A 27 3.67 44.71 -9.77
C ILE A 27 3.12 43.32 -10.03
N VAL A 28 3.15 42.47 -9.04
CA VAL A 28 2.50 41.16 -9.07
C VAL A 28 1.24 41.20 -8.24
N VAL A 29 0.13 40.83 -8.83
CA VAL A 29 -1.18 40.83 -8.21
C VAL A 29 -1.82 39.45 -8.30
N ALA A 30 -2.63 39.10 -7.31
CA ALA A 30 -3.42 37.87 -7.29
C ALA A 30 -4.91 38.21 -7.24
N GLY A 31 -5.73 37.32 -7.81
CA GLY A 31 -7.19 37.43 -7.83
C GLY A 31 -7.79 37.67 -9.20
N GLU A 32 -9.11 37.62 -9.29
CA GLU A 32 -9.91 37.88 -10.50
C GLU A 32 -10.47 39.32 -10.45
N ALA A 33 -10.87 39.86 -11.59
CA ALA A 33 -11.17 41.26 -11.96
C ALA A 33 -11.51 42.27 -10.85
N ASP A 34 -12.31 41.94 -9.85
CA ASP A 34 -12.82 42.89 -8.84
C ASP A 34 -12.20 42.71 -7.43
N ASP A 35 -11.48 41.62 -7.19
CA ASP A 35 -10.80 41.36 -5.90
C ASP A 35 -9.31 41.07 -6.14
N VAL A 36 -8.54 42.13 -6.39
CA VAL A 36 -7.12 42.04 -6.72
C VAL A 36 -6.25 42.45 -5.55
N LYS A 37 -5.52 41.49 -4.98
CA LYS A 37 -4.54 41.70 -3.92
C LYS A 37 -3.14 41.88 -4.49
N ALA A 38 -2.45 42.95 -4.15
CA ALA A 38 -1.04 43.14 -4.52
C ALA A 38 -0.15 42.20 -3.68
N LEU A 39 0.66 41.39 -4.34
CA LEU A 39 1.58 40.44 -3.71
C LEU A 39 3.01 40.99 -3.61
N SER A 40 3.47 41.69 -4.62
CA SER A 40 4.78 42.38 -4.63
C SER A 40 4.77 43.60 -5.53
N ASN A 41 5.64 44.55 -5.21
CA ASN A 41 5.92 45.72 -6.02
C ASN A 41 7.44 45.92 -6.07
N ILE A 42 8.03 45.79 -7.22
CA ILE A 42 9.48 45.75 -7.42
C ILE A 42 9.90 46.83 -8.40
N THR A 43 10.85 47.66 -7.95
CA THR A 43 11.55 48.63 -8.79
C THR A 43 12.99 48.17 -8.98
N ILE A 44 13.43 48.02 -10.20
CA ILE A 44 14.75 47.49 -10.55
C ILE A 44 15.66 48.68 -10.90
N ASN A 45 16.78 48.74 -10.20
CA ASN A 45 17.82 49.71 -10.53
C ASN A 45 18.85 49.10 -11.49
N TRP A 46 18.79 49.48 -12.75
CA TRP A 46 19.66 48.95 -13.80
C TRP A 46 21.06 49.59 -13.84
N SER A 47 21.36 50.56 -12.96
CA SER A 47 22.67 51.25 -12.92
C SER A 47 23.72 50.50 -12.10
N THR A 48 23.32 49.56 -11.26
CA THR A 48 24.21 48.71 -10.47
C THR A 48 24.00 47.27 -10.90
N GLN A 49 25.02 46.53 -11.19
CA GLN A 49 25.10 45.12 -11.57
C GLN A 49 23.75 44.48 -11.95
N PRO A 50 23.32 44.55 -13.22
CA PRO A 50 21.96 44.20 -13.59
C PRO A 50 21.69 42.68 -13.50
N PRO A 51 20.62 42.24 -12.85
CA PRO A 51 20.27 40.85 -12.75
C PRO A 51 19.75 40.32 -14.11
N THR A 52 20.13 39.11 -14.49
CA THR A 52 19.51 38.36 -15.59
C THR A 52 18.25 37.63 -15.18
N GLU A 53 18.05 37.43 -13.88
CA GLU A 53 16.88 36.85 -13.24
C GLU A 53 16.30 37.86 -12.23
N ILE A 54 15.06 38.25 -12.44
CA ILE A 54 14.31 39.17 -11.55
C ILE A 54 13.35 38.35 -10.73
N LYS A 55 13.64 38.19 -9.44
CA LYS A 55 12.76 37.49 -8.50
C LYS A 55 11.55 38.34 -8.16
N LEU A 56 10.36 37.86 -8.45
CA LEU A 56 9.09 38.54 -8.23
C LEU A 56 8.38 38.12 -6.96
N LEU A 57 8.35 36.81 -6.68
CA LEU A 57 7.72 36.22 -5.49
C LEU A 57 8.59 35.08 -4.97
N GLU A 58 8.66 34.97 -3.65
CA GLU A 58 9.30 33.85 -2.98
C GLU A 58 8.44 33.35 -1.79
N ASN A 59 8.29 32.02 -1.69
CA ASN A 59 7.71 31.33 -0.54
C ASN A 59 6.31 31.84 -0.14
N LEU A 60 5.39 31.93 -1.09
CA LEU A 60 3.99 32.22 -0.77
C LEU A 60 3.43 31.14 0.18
N THR A 61 2.48 31.55 0.99
CA THR A 61 1.80 30.69 1.97
C THR A 61 0.34 30.43 1.65
N GLU A 62 -0.17 31.06 0.58
CA GLU A 62 -1.56 30.97 0.17
C GLU A 62 -1.65 30.58 -1.30
N HIS A 63 -2.71 29.84 -1.63
CA HIS A 63 -3.04 29.50 -3.02
C HIS A 63 -3.77 30.67 -3.68
N TYR A 64 -3.39 30.97 -4.91
CA TYR A 64 -4.09 31.94 -5.78
C TYR A 64 -4.42 31.29 -7.11
N SER A 65 -5.70 31.35 -7.50
CA SER A 65 -6.18 30.78 -8.79
C SER A 65 -5.54 31.50 -9.98
N VAL A 66 -5.40 32.82 -9.88
CA VAL A 66 -4.82 33.69 -10.90
C VAL A 66 -3.75 34.58 -10.28
N VAL A 67 -2.58 34.64 -10.91
CA VAL A 67 -1.50 35.54 -10.59
C VAL A 67 -1.12 36.30 -11.86
N THR A 68 -1.17 37.62 -11.79
CA THR A 68 -0.90 38.50 -12.94
C THR A 68 0.35 39.32 -12.68
N ILE A 69 1.29 39.32 -13.65
CA ILE A 69 2.47 40.16 -13.64
C ILE A 69 2.15 41.41 -14.47
N ARG A 70 2.21 42.59 -13.86
CA ARG A 70 1.96 43.88 -14.51
C ARG A 70 3.26 44.67 -14.56
N ILE A 71 3.77 44.92 -15.77
CA ILE A 71 4.92 45.76 -15.99
C ILE A 71 4.40 47.19 -16.17
N LYS A 72 4.81 48.10 -15.27
CA LYS A 72 4.34 49.50 -15.25
C LYS A 72 5.23 50.42 -16.03
N SER A 73 6.53 50.21 -16.05
CA SER A 73 7.48 50.96 -16.81
C SER A 73 8.68 50.12 -17.22
N CYS A 74 9.33 50.56 -18.28
CA CYS A 74 10.57 49.99 -18.78
C CYS A 74 11.72 51.01 -18.62
N LYS A 75 12.96 50.52 -18.64
CA LYS A 75 14.18 51.29 -18.54
C LYS A 75 14.18 52.40 -19.60
N SER A 76 14.64 53.60 -19.24
CA SER A 76 14.77 54.77 -20.13
C SER A 76 13.46 55.19 -20.84
N HIS A 77 12.31 55.02 -20.16
CA HIS A 77 10.97 55.30 -20.70
C HIS A 77 10.62 54.48 -21.96
N GLY A 78 11.16 53.27 -22.10
CA GLY A 78 10.82 52.37 -23.19
C GLY A 78 9.32 52.05 -23.23
N ILE A 79 8.78 51.93 -24.45
CA ILE A 79 7.35 51.69 -24.70
C ILE A 79 6.99 50.21 -24.66
N ASP A 80 7.99 49.33 -24.81
CA ASP A 80 7.79 47.88 -24.94
C ASP A 80 8.75 47.10 -24.05
N THR A 81 8.40 45.85 -23.75
CA THR A 81 9.16 44.96 -22.86
C THR A 81 9.48 43.63 -23.54
N ARG A 82 10.73 43.17 -23.43
CA ARG A 82 11.15 41.86 -23.87
C ARG A 82 11.48 40.96 -22.67
N ILE A 83 10.72 39.90 -22.51
CA ILE A 83 10.94 38.87 -21.51
C ILE A 83 11.42 37.62 -22.24
N ARG A 84 12.52 37.01 -21.76
CA ARG A 84 13.11 35.80 -22.34
C ARG A 84 12.47 34.54 -21.78
N GLY A 85 11.94 34.60 -20.54
CA GLY A 85 11.26 33.49 -19.90
C GLY A 85 10.59 33.90 -18.61
N ILE A 86 9.67 33.07 -18.17
CA ILE A 86 9.06 33.10 -16.83
C ILE A 86 9.41 31.78 -16.18
N GLN A 87 10.11 31.86 -15.06
CA GLN A 87 10.43 30.70 -14.24
C GLN A 87 9.45 30.65 -13.07
N LEU A 88 8.65 29.61 -13.03
CA LEU A 88 7.67 29.37 -11.98
C LEU A 88 7.99 28.04 -11.30
N SER A 89 8.23 28.08 -10.00
CA SER A 89 8.33 26.90 -9.15
C SER A 89 7.14 26.89 -8.19
N CYS A 90 6.41 25.80 -8.19
CA CYS A 90 5.26 25.61 -7.32
C CYS A 90 5.50 24.44 -6.39
N LEU A 91 4.88 24.53 -5.21
CA LEU A 91 4.70 23.40 -4.33
C LEU A 91 3.28 22.89 -4.56
N GLU A 92 3.15 21.66 -5.00
CA GLU A 92 1.85 20.98 -4.93
C GLU A 92 1.57 20.61 -3.47
N GLU A 93 0.31 20.52 -3.08
CA GLU A 93 -0.06 19.99 -1.75
C GLU A 93 0.59 18.64 -1.48
N ARG A 94 0.81 17.84 -2.55
CA ARG A 94 1.50 16.54 -2.52
C ARG A 94 3.01 16.64 -2.27
N SER A 95 3.63 17.77 -2.61
CA SER A 95 5.08 17.99 -2.43
C SER A 95 5.43 18.75 -1.14
N LEU A 96 4.49 18.92 -0.24
CA LEU A 96 4.70 19.55 1.07
C LEU A 96 5.47 18.67 2.07
N GLY A 97 6.25 17.72 1.58
CA GLY A 97 7.19 16.93 2.37
C GLY A 97 6.62 15.61 2.88
N PHE A 98 5.39 15.29 2.52
CA PHE A 98 4.86 13.96 2.64
C PHE A 98 5.20 13.19 1.37
N ASP A 99 5.58 11.93 1.51
CA ASP A 99 5.78 11.03 0.38
C ASP A 99 4.54 11.08 -0.53
N GLN A 100 4.73 11.23 -1.84
CA GLN A 100 3.62 11.23 -2.78
C GLN A 100 2.74 9.99 -2.64
N ASP A 101 3.34 8.87 -2.27
CA ASP A 101 2.64 7.61 -2.03
C ASP A 101 1.76 7.64 -0.78
N PHE A 102 2.01 8.55 0.15
CA PHE A 102 1.22 8.70 1.38
C PHE A 102 -0.18 9.27 1.11
N PHE A 103 -0.33 10.02 0.04
CA PHE A 103 -1.57 10.74 -0.32
C PHE A 103 -2.15 10.30 -1.67
N SER A 104 -1.62 9.28 -2.31
CA SER A 104 -2.09 8.81 -3.61
C SER A 104 -3.19 7.74 -3.51
N GLY A 105 -4.21 7.85 -4.36
CA GLY A 105 -5.19 6.83 -4.65
C GLY A 105 -6.01 6.34 -3.47
N ASN A 106 -6.16 5.04 -3.36
CA ASN A 106 -7.01 4.35 -2.39
C ASN A 106 -6.62 4.57 -0.92
N ARG A 107 -5.40 5.01 -0.64
CA ARG A 107 -4.96 5.31 0.74
C ARG A 107 -5.66 6.53 1.33
N LEU A 108 -5.96 7.55 0.52
CA LEU A 108 -6.76 8.71 0.94
C LEU A 108 -8.21 8.34 1.24
N ILE A 109 -8.75 7.32 0.58
CA ILE A 109 -10.10 6.82 0.83
C ILE A 109 -10.17 6.15 2.22
N ARG A 110 -9.10 5.48 2.64
CA ARG A 110 -9.02 4.83 3.97
C ARG A 110 -8.88 5.84 5.12
N TYR A 111 -8.28 7.04 4.86
CA TYR A 111 -8.09 8.11 5.85
C TYR A 111 -8.35 9.51 5.24
N PRO A 112 -9.59 9.94 5.12
CA PRO A 112 -9.98 11.15 4.39
C PRO A 112 -9.90 12.38 5.28
N LEU A 113 -8.79 13.03 5.48
CA LEU A 113 -8.80 14.15 6.43
C LEU A 113 -8.15 15.46 5.96
N LEU A 114 -7.45 15.47 4.84
CA LEU A 114 -6.75 16.69 4.38
C LEU A 114 -7.59 17.58 3.47
N GLN A 115 -8.67 17.06 2.88
CA GLN A 115 -9.51 17.81 1.94
C GLN A 115 -10.24 19.01 2.56
N SER A 116 -10.42 19.00 3.89
CA SER A 116 -11.08 20.09 4.64
C SER A 116 -10.15 21.21 5.08
N HIS A 117 -8.84 21.07 4.89
CA HIS A 117 -7.85 22.06 5.37
C HIS A 117 -7.36 22.96 4.24
N SER A 118 -7.10 24.25 4.57
CA SER A 118 -6.53 25.18 3.62
C SER A 118 -5.09 24.80 3.25
N PRO A 119 -4.67 24.94 1.98
CA PRO A 119 -3.29 24.67 1.54
C PRO A 119 -2.23 25.39 2.37
N SER A 120 -2.51 26.62 2.80
CA SER A 120 -1.58 27.41 3.62
C SER A 120 -1.39 26.83 5.02
N ALA A 121 -2.46 26.29 5.63
CA ALA A 121 -2.37 25.65 6.95
C ALA A 121 -1.56 24.35 6.86
N ILE A 122 -1.78 23.56 5.81
CA ILE A 122 -1.01 22.33 5.53
C ILE A 122 0.46 22.67 5.33
N TYR A 123 0.77 23.70 4.51
CA TYR A 123 2.14 24.14 4.25
C TYR A 123 2.88 24.55 5.54
N ARG A 124 2.27 25.40 6.38
CA ARG A 124 2.89 25.83 7.64
C ARG A 124 3.18 24.66 8.57
N ARG A 125 2.22 23.76 8.75
CA ARG A 125 2.41 22.54 9.54
C ARG A 125 3.51 21.66 8.98
N SER A 126 3.48 21.40 7.69
CA SER A 126 4.50 20.60 6.99
C SER A 126 5.90 21.18 7.21
N THR A 127 6.08 22.51 7.09
CA THR A 127 7.39 23.15 7.29
C THR A 127 7.92 22.95 8.72
N VAL A 128 7.05 23.08 9.73
CA VAL A 128 7.44 22.83 11.14
C VAL A 128 7.81 21.37 11.35
N LEU A 129 6.97 20.46 10.87
CA LEU A 129 7.20 19.01 10.99
C LEU A 129 8.48 18.58 10.27
N GLN A 130 8.75 19.08 9.07
CA GLN A 130 9.99 18.79 8.34
C GLN A 130 11.24 19.24 9.11
N ARG A 131 11.21 20.43 9.72
CA ARG A 131 12.32 20.92 10.55
C ARG A 131 12.52 20.05 11.80
N PHE A 132 11.43 19.66 12.45
CA PHE A 132 11.48 18.75 13.60
C PHE A 132 12.05 17.39 13.17
N MET A 133 11.57 16.81 12.08
CA MET A 133 12.05 15.54 11.57
C MET A 133 13.51 15.60 11.11
N TRP A 134 13.96 16.72 10.55
CA TRP A 134 15.37 16.92 10.21
C TRP A 134 16.28 16.88 11.45
N LEU A 135 15.84 17.50 12.56
CA LEU A 135 16.55 17.43 13.83
C LEU A 135 16.56 16.00 14.40
N LEU A 136 15.41 15.33 14.37
CA LEU A 136 15.30 13.95 14.82
C LEU A 136 16.18 13.00 13.98
N ASP A 137 16.22 13.18 12.66
CA ASP A 137 17.05 12.41 11.74
C ASP A 137 18.55 12.51 12.07
N SER A 138 19.00 13.63 12.64
CA SER A 138 20.39 13.82 13.06
C SER A 138 20.79 12.94 14.24
N VAL A 139 19.83 12.57 15.09
CA VAL A 139 20.05 11.82 16.34
C VAL A 139 19.50 10.39 16.32
N ILE A 140 18.82 9.97 15.25
CA ILE A 140 18.10 8.68 15.18
C ILE A 140 19.02 7.49 15.49
N TYR A 141 20.26 7.50 15.04
CA TYR A 141 21.22 6.44 15.30
C TYR A 141 21.56 6.27 16.78
N TYR A 142 21.46 7.33 17.58
CA TYR A 142 21.68 7.28 19.02
C TYR A 142 20.49 6.72 19.80
N LEU A 143 19.30 6.72 19.18
CA LEU A 143 18.08 6.19 19.78
C LEU A 143 17.97 4.65 19.60
N ILE A 144 18.70 4.08 18.64
CA ILE A 144 18.63 2.66 18.29
C ILE A 144 19.11 1.74 19.41
N PRO A 145 20.29 1.94 20.04
CA PRO A 145 20.76 1.04 21.08
C PRO A 145 19.80 0.92 22.25
N SER A 146 19.15 2.03 22.65
CA SER A 146 18.13 2.00 23.68
C SER A 146 16.83 1.30 23.19
N TRP A 147 16.56 1.36 21.90
CA TRP A 147 15.46 0.64 21.29
C TRP A 147 15.67 -0.88 21.26
N GLN A 148 16.88 -1.33 20.94
CA GLN A 148 17.24 -2.75 20.97
C GLN A 148 17.24 -3.34 22.38
N SER A 149 17.75 -2.60 23.37
CA SER A 149 17.81 -3.06 24.76
C SER A 149 16.45 -3.18 25.44
N SER A 150 15.43 -2.45 24.98
CA SER A 150 14.05 -2.60 25.48
C SER A 150 13.36 -3.88 25.00
N ILE A 151 13.83 -4.47 23.89
CA ILE A 151 13.22 -5.64 23.24
C ILE A 151 13.73 -6.95 23.85
N GLU A 152 14.93 -6.99 24.37
CA GLU A 152 15.58 -8.19 24.92
C GLU A 152 15.24 -8.49 26.40
N GLY A 153 14.07 -8.08 26.88
CA GLY A 153 13.55 -8.47 28.19
C GLY A 153 13.94 -7.55 29.35
N CYS A 154 14.42 -6.35 29.09
CA CYS A 154 14.60 -5.32 30.09
C CYS A 154 13.26 -4.63 30.38
N ASN A 155 12.74 -4.79 31.60
CA ASN A 155 11.54 -4.10 32.13
C ASN A 155 11.70 -2.56 32.23
N TYR A 156 12.51 -1.95 31.40
CA TYR A 156 12.71 -0.49 31.36
C TYR A 156 11.62 0.25 30.55
N ALA A 157 10.62 -0.44 30.05
CA ALA A 157 9.60 0.12 29.16
C ALA A 157 8.69 1.17 29.84
N GLU A 158 8.55 1.19 31.14
CA GLU A 158 7.62 2.07 31.83
C GLU A 158 8.14 3.52 32.08
N GLY A 159 9.38 3.82 31.78
CA GLY A 159 9.97 5.13 32.09
C GLY A 159 10.66 5.87 30.96
N LEU A 160 10.88 5.29 29.81
CA LEU A 160 11.64 5.87 28.73
C LEU A 160 10.80 6.18 27.49
N SER A 161 11.12 7.27 26.89
CA SER A 161 10.68 7.97 25.67
C SER A 161 10.11 7.18 24.47
N PHE A 162 9.87 5.87 24.55
CA PHE A 162 9.35 5.06 23.44
C PHE A 162 7.88 5.33 23.14
N THR A 163 7.07 5.51 24.16
CA THR A 163 5.67 5.94 24.01
C THR A 163 5.57 7.26 23.25
N ASN A 164 6.57 8.12 23.37
CA ASN A 164 6.60 9.41 22.67
C ASN A 164 6.95 9.26 21.17
N LEU A 165 7.76 8.25 20.78
CA LEU A 165 8.02 7.97 19.36
C LEU A 165 6.82 7.32 18.67
N GLU A 166 6.02 6.54 19.38
CA GLU A 166 4.78 5.99 18.87
C GLU A 166 3.81 7.11 18.45
N SER A 167 3.74 8.20 19.23
CA SER A 167 2.91 9.36 18.89
C SER A 167 3.33 10.08 17.60
N ILE A 168 4.60 9.93 17.17
CA ILE A 168 5.13 10.51 15.93
C ILE A 168 5.37 9.48 14.83
N ARG A 169 4.92 8.24 15.01
CA ARG A 169 5.15 7.13 14.07
C ARG A 169 4.76 7.49 12.64
N GLN A 170 3.66 8.20 12.45
CA GLN A 170 3.18 8.66 11.14
C GLN A 170 4.14 9.68 10.46
N LEU A 171 5.08 10.25 11.21
CA LEU A 171 6.08 11.18 10.69
C LEU A 171 7.43 10.48 10.40
N LEU A 172 7.65 9.26 10.88
CA LEU A 172 8.87 8.51 10.66
C LEU A 172 9.25 8.32 9.17
N PRO A 173 8.27 8.20 8.21
CA PRO A 173 8.58 8.17 6.79
C PRO A 173 9.38 9.38 6.27
N LEU A 174 9.33 10.51 6.97
CA LEU A 174 10.09 11.72 6.62
C LEU A 174 11.58 11.65 6.98
N LEU A 175 12.00 10.66 7.79
CA LEU A 175 13.39 10.47 8.20
C LEU A 175 14.20 9.82 7.08
N LYS A 176 15.19 10.54 6.57
CA LYS A 176 16.06 10.07 5.46
C LYS A 176 16.92 8.87 5.85
N LYS A 177 17.40 8.85 7.12
CA LYS A 177 18.29 7.79 7.62
C LYS A 177 17.55 6.54 8.07
N ARG A 178 16.23 6.58 8.20
CA ARG A 178 15.41 5.49 8.71
C ARG A 178 15.57 4.19 7.90
N MET A 179 15.57 4.28 6.58
CA MET A 179 15.70 3.10 5.72
C MET A 179 17.05 2.40 5.89
N GLY A 180 18.14 3.17 5.98
CA GLY A 180 19.47 2.62 6.27
C GLY A 180 19.54 1.93 7.63
N LEU A 181 18.78 2.43 8.61
CA LEU A 181 18.63 1.82 9.91
C LEU A 181 17.87 0.48 9.83
N ILE A 182 16.73 0.45 9.15
CA ILE A 182 15.96 -0.78 8.93
C ILE A 182 16.85 -1.83 8.26
N ASP A 183 17.60 -1.46 7.22
CA ASP A 183 18.52 -2.36 6.52
C ASP A 183 19.63 -2.89 7.44
N THR A 184 20.16 -2.06 8.34
CA THR A 184 21.16 -2.46 9.34
C THR A 184 20.58 -3.48 10.32
N LEU A 185 19.39 -3.25 10.85
CA LEU A 185 18.70 -4.17 11.77
C LEU A 185 18.36 -5.51 11.09
N LEU A 186 17.91 -5.46 9.83
CA LEU A 186 17.64 -6.67 9.06
C LEU A 186 18.93 -7.47 8.79
N LYS A 187 20.01 -6.82 8.39
CA LYS A 187 21.32 -7.47 8.19
C LYS A 187 21.86 -8.07 9.48
N GLY A 188 21.79 -7.33 10.59
CA GLY A 188 22.29 -7.79 11.90
C GLY A 188 21.51 -8.99 12.46
N SER A 189 20.27 -9.22 12.00
CA SER A 189 19.45 -10.37 12.37
C SER A 189 19.38 -11.47 11.30
N ALA A 190 20.21 -11.37 10.25
CA ALA A 190 20.24 -12.37 9.18
C ALA A 190 20.82 -13.70 9.66
N SER A 191 20.41 -14.77 9.04
CA SER A 191 20.97 -16.12 9.18
C SER A 191 21.40 -16.63 7.80
N ASP A 192 22.32 -17.58 7.80
CA ASP A 192 22.70 -18.24 6.56
C ASP A 192 21.52 -19.03 5.99
N PRO A 193 21.38 -19.09 4.66
CA PRO A 193 20.36 -19.89 4.03
C PRO A 193 20.57 -21.38 4.36
N SER A 194 19.50 -22.07 4.72
CA SER A 194 19.48 -23.52 4.80
C SER A 194 19.37 -24.13 3.41
N ASP A 195 19.63 -25.43 3.29
CA ASP A 195 19.39 -26.17 2.05
C ASP A 195 17.93 -26.00 1.62
N ARG A 196 17.73 -25.72 0.33
CA ARG A 196 16.38 -25.60 -0.24
C ARG A 196 15.65 -26.93 -0.14
N LYS A 197 14.51 -26.93 0.50
CA LYS A 197 13.63 -28.09 0.51
C LYS A 197 12.86 -28.16 -0.79
N VAL A 198 12.81 -29.35 -1.39
CA VAL A 198 11.94 -29.65 -2.52
C VAL A 198 10.59 -30.09 -2.00
N VAL A 199 9.53 -29.41 -2.44
CA VAL A 199 8.15 -29.73 -2.08
C VAL A 199 7.37 -30.08 -3.33
N TYR A 200 6.70 -31.23 -3.30
CA TYR A 200 5.83 -31.70 -4.38
C TYR A 200 4.42 -31.19 -4.15
N ILE A 201 3.86 -30.46 -5.11
CA ILE A 201 2.55 -29.84 -5.04
C ILE A 201 1.64 -30.40 -6.12
N ASN A 202 0.42 -30.80 -5.74
CA ASN A 202 -0.63 -31.18 -6.67
C ASN A 202 -1.60 -30.01 -6.89
N ARG A 203 -1.41 -29.24 -7.95
CA ARG A 203 -2.28 -28.11 -8.32
C ARG A 203 -3.68 -28.54 -8.74
N HIS A 204 -3.83 -29.68 -9.39
CA HIS A 204 -5.16 -30.15 -9.83
C HIS A 204 -6.09 -30.37 -8.64
N THR A 205 -5.58 -30.99 -7.56
CA THR A 205 -6.39 -31.16 -6.34
C THR A 205 -6.66 -29.82 -5.65
N ALA A 206 -5.71 -28.87 -5.69
CA ALA A 206 -5.90 -27.55 -5.12
C ALA A 206 -6.96 -26.73 -5.89
N LEU A 207 -6.95 -26.76 -7.21
CA LEU A 207 -7.97 -26.11 -8.04
C LEU A 207 -9.37 -26.73 -7.83
N ALA A 208 -9.46 -28.06 -7.75
CA ALA A 208 -10.72 -28.75 -7.44
C ALA A 208 -11.24 -28.36 -6.03
N HIS A 209 -10.33 -28.24 -5.05
CA HIS A 209 -10.69 -27.80 -3.72
C HIS A 209 -11.18 -26.34 -3.68
N ARG A 210 -10.54 -25.43 -4.43
CA ARG A 210 -11.01 -24.02 -4.54
C ARG A 210 -12.43 -23.92 -5.10
N ALA A 211 -12.76 -24.79 -6.08
CA ALA A 211 -14.10 -24.82 -6.66
C ALA A 211 -15.15 -25.40 -5.68
N ASN A 212 -14.75 -26.33 -4.81
CA ASN A 212 -15.62 -26.97 -3.82
C ASN A 212 -14.88 -27.25 -2.50
N PRO A 213 -14.68 -26.25 -1.63
CA PRO A 213 -13.94 -26.40 -0.37
C PRO A 213 -14.57 -27.43 0.60
N SER A 214 -15.87 -27.66 0.51
CA SER A 214 -16.59 -28.60 1.36
C SER A 214 -16.24 -30.08 1.10
N ALA A 215 -15.58 -30.37 -0.01
CA ALA A 215 -15.22 -31.73 -0.40
C ALA A 215 -14.10 -32.35 0.45
N SER A 216 -13.29 -31.54 1.16
CA SER A 216 -12.18 -31.99 2.00
C SER A 216 -12.17 -31.19 3.31
N ALA A 217 -12.47 -31.86 4.40
CA ALA A 217 -12.56 -31.24 5.73
C ALA A 217 -11.21 -30.88 6.35
N ASP A 218 -10.12 -31.48 5.89
CA ASP A 218 -8.76 -31.28 6.42
C ASP A 218 -7.93 -30.27 5.63
N PHE A 219 -8.49 -29.75 4.53
CA PHE A 219 -7.83 -28.78 3.62
C PHE A 219 -6.51 -29.26 3.02
N SER A 220 -6.19 -30.58 3.12
CA SER A 220 -4.91 -31.17 2.70
C SER A 220 -4.61 -30.98 1.22
N ASN A 221 -5.64 -30.78 0.42
CA ASN A 221 -5.53 -30.54 -1.02
C ASN A 221 -5.06 -29.12 -1.39
N THR A 222 -5.11 -28.15 -0.47
CA THR A 222 -4.70 -26.77 -0.74
C THR A 222 -3.18 -26.67 -0.90
N VAL A 223 -2.71 -25.73 -1.72
CA VAL A 223 -1.27 -25.44 -1.87
C VAL A 223 -0.68 -25.01 -0.53
N PHE A 224 -1.42 -24.21 0.24
CA PHE A 224 -1.02 -23.79 1.56
C PHE A 224 -0.71 -24.97 2.50
N VAL A 225 -1.60 -25.94 2.61
CA VAL A 225 -1.40 -27.08 3.52
C VAL A 225 -0.32 -28.03 2.99
N GLN A 226 -0.27 -28.28 1.67
CA GLN A 226 0.77 -29.11 1.06
C GLN A 226 2.17 -28.51 1.33
N LEU A 227 2.35 -27.19 1.21
CA LEU A 227 3.60 -26.51 1.55
C LEU A 227 3.89 -26.55 3.04
N PHE A 228 2.92 -26.22 3.89
CA PHE A 228 3.09 -26.24 5.34
C PHE A 228 3.59 -27.61 5.83
N GLU A 229 2.97 -28.70 5.36
CA GLU A 229 3.35 -30.05 5.74
C GLU A 229 4.70 -30.46 5.10
N GLY A 230 4.93 -30.11 3.82
CA GLY A 230 6.17 -30.43 3.11
C GLY A 230 7.40 -29.73 3.68
N LEU A 231 7.23 -28.54 4.26
CA LEU A 231 8.31 -27.75 4.85
C LEU A 231 8.62 -28.13 6.31
N LYS A 232 7.77 -28.91 6.97
CA LYS A 232 8.04 -29.39 8.33
C LYS A 232 9.36 -30.15 8.40
N PRO A 233 10.11 -30.02 9.50
CA PRO A 233 11.28 -30.87 9.74
C PRO A 233 10.87 -32.36 9.74
N ARG A 234 11.61 -33.17 9.00
CA ARG A 234 11.34 -34.62 8.93
C ARG A 234 11.78 -35.37 10.18
N ASP A 235 12.75 -34.84 10.87
CA ASP A 235 13.30 -35.41 12.08
C ASP A 235 13.79 -34.32 13.05
N ARG A 236 14.23 -34.72 14.26
CA ARG A 236 14.74 -33.78 15.29
C ARG A 236 16.05 -33.10 14.91
N SER A 237 16.79 -33.61 13.92
CA SER A 237 18.04 -33.04 13.43
C SER A 237 17.83 -31.98 12.34
N SER A 238 16.65 -31.98 11.70
CA SER A 238 16.30 -31.03 10.65
C SER A 238 15.97 -29.65 11.26
N GLN A 239 16.66 -28.63 10.78
CA GLN A 239 16.39 -27.27 11.22
C GLN A 239 15.10 -26.72 10.58
N HIS A 240 14.36 -25.96 11.36
CA HIS A 240 13.24 -25.15 10.83
C HIS A 240 13.78 -24.06 9.90
N LEU A 241 13.04 -23.74 8.85
CA LEU A 241 13.36 -22.59 8.01
C LEU A 241 13.23 -21.31 8.84
N THR A 242 14.29 -20.53 8.88
CA THR A 242 14.32 -19.27 9.64
C THR A 242 13.73 -18.10 8.86
N TYR A 243 13.73 -18.19 7.52
CA TYR A 243 13.33 -17.11 6.59
C TYR A 243 14.12 -15.79 6.78
N ARG A 244 15.26 -15.81 7.52
CA ARG A 244 16.07 -14.63 7.83
C ARG A 244 17.25 -14.43 6.89
N TRP A 245 17.17 -14.90 5.68
CA TRP A 245 18.28 -14.88 4.76
C TRP A 245 18.69 -13.45 4.36
N SER A 246 19.97 -13.25 4.16
CA SER A 246 20.54 -11.95 3.80
C SER A 246 20.38 -11.63 2.31
N THR A 247 20.25 -12.64 1.47
CA THR A 247 20.07 -12.52 0.03
C THR A 247 18.64 -12.23 -0.32
N GLN A 248 18.45 -11.22 -1.18
CA GLN A 248 17.13 -10.84 -1.71
C GLN A 248 16.81 -11.72 -2.92
N ASN A 249 15.54 -12.01 -3.12
CA ASN A 249 15.01 -12.82 -4.22
C ASN A 249 15.46 -14.30 -4.22
N ASP A 250 15.94 -14.82 -3.10
CA ASP A 250 16.19 -16.24 -2.96
C ASP A 250 14.90 -17.01 -2.72
N GLN A 251 14.81 -18.17 -3.36
CA GLN A 251 13.72 -19.10 -3.13
C GLN A 251 13.90 -19.80 -1.78
N TRP A 252 12.86 -19.81 -0.93
CA TRP A 252 12.90 -20.51 0.36
C TRP A 252 12.64 -21.99 0.24
N TRP A 253 12.01 -22.41 -0.86
CA TRP A 253 11.78 -23.81 -1.28
C TRP A 253 11.80 -23.91 -2.78
N GLU A 254 11.93 -25.14 -3.29
CA GLU A 254 11.76 -25.48 -4.69
C GLU A 254 10.42 -26.19 -4.86
N CYS A 255 9.57 -25.74 -5.79
CA CYS A 255 8.31 -26.38 -6.11
C CYS A 255 8.48 -27.39 -7.23
N LYS A 256 7.97 -28.61 -7.04
CA LYS A 256 7.76 -29.58 -8.11
C LYS A 256 6.27 -29.86 -8.23
N PHE A 257 5.68 -29.36 -9.31
CA PHE A 257 4.27 -29.59 -9.59
C PHE A 257 4.09 -30.98 -10.16
N ILE A 258 3.21 -31.78 -9.52
CA ILE A 258 2.92 -33.13 -9.92
C ILE A 258 2.18 -33.08 -11.26
N SER A 259 2.66 -33.83 -12.28
CA SER A 259 2.10 -33.92 -13.63
C SER A 259 2.37 -32.73 -14.56
N GLU A 260 3.12 -31.72 -14.16
CA GLU A 260 3.39 -30.55 -15.00
C GLU A 260 4.82 -30.56 -15.59
N GLY A 261 5.74 -31.41 -15.10
CA GLY A 261 7.10 -31.56 -15.65
C GLY A 261 8.01 -30.33 -15.51
N ILE A 262 7.62 -29.35 -14.70
CA ILE A 262 8.27 -28.03 -14.58
C ILE A 262 9.58 -28.15 -13.79
N ILE A 263 10.67 -27.57 -14.33
CA ILE A 263 11.90 -27.29 -13.60
C ILE A 263 11.76 -25.88 -12.99
N ASP A 264 11.64 -25.79 -11.65
CA ASP A 264 11.46 -24.52 -10.97
C ASP A 264 12.77 -23.71 -10.96
N GLN A 265 12.82 -22.66 -11.80
CA GLN A 265 13.87 -21.64 -11.79
C GLN A 265 13.42 -20.33 -11.10
N GLY A 266 12.42 -20.42 -10.22
CA GLY A 266 11.84 -19.30 -9.49
C GLY A 266 10.40 -18.97 -9.85
N GLY A 267 9.91 -19.42 -10.99
CA GLY A 267 8.52 -19.26 -11.43
C GLY A 267 7.56 -20.05 -10.55
N GLY A 268 7.82 -21.35 -10.37
CA GLY A 268 7.00 -22.22 -9.55
C GLY A 268 6.92 -21.80 -8.07
N PHE A 269 8.03 -21.32 -7.52
CA PHE A 269 8.07 -20.73 -6.17
C PHE A 269 7.12 -19.52 -6.03
N ARG A 270 7.20 -18.55 -6.97
CA ARG A 270 6.35 -17.35 -6.95
C ARG A 270 4.88 -17.67 -7.21
N ASP A 271 4.61 -18.64 -8.10
CA ASP A 271 3.27 -19.14 -8.32
C ASP A 271 2.68 -19.74 -7.06
N SER A 272 3.47 -20.53 -6.32
CA SER A 272 3.02 -21.10 -5.05
C SER A 272 2.67 -20.03 -4.00
N LEU A 273 3.43 -18.91 -3.94
CA LEU A 273 3.07 -17.77 -3.08
C LEU A 273 1.77 -17.10 -3.52
N SER A 274 1.56 -16.96 -4.85
CA SER A 274 0.32 -16.41 -5.39
C SER A 274 -0.87 -17.33 -5.12
N ASP A 275 -0.67 -18.65 -5.22
CA ASP A 275 -1.70 -19.64 -4.90
C ASP A 275 -2.07 -19.62 -3.41
N ILE A 276 -1.08 -19.55 -2.53
CA ILE A 276 -1.30 -19.36 -1.08
C ILE A 276 -2.12 -18.09 -0.82
N ALA A 277 -1.76 -16.97 -1.43
CA ALA A 277 -2.46 -15.71 -1.25
C ALA A 277 -3.94 -15.82 -1.68
N GLU A 278 -4.20 -16.46 -2.83
CA GLU A 278 -5.55 -16.66 -3.35
C GLU A 278 -6.37 -17.66 -2.52
N GLU A 279 -5.72 -18.65 -1.89
CA GLU A 279 -6.38 -19.58 -0.97
C GLU A 279 -6.70 -18.94 0.38
N LEU A 280 -5.87 -18.00 0.85
CA LEU A 280 -6.11 -17.26 2.10
C LEU A 280 -7.14 -16.14 1.94
N CYS A 281 -7.03 -15.36 0.87
CA CYS A 281 -7.85 -14.19 0.60
C CYS A 281 -8.23 -14.16 -0.89
N PRO A 282 -9.26 -14.90 -1.33
CA PRO A 282 -9.69 -14.93 -2.73
C PRO A 282 -9.91 -13.53 -3.31
N SER A 283 -9.39 -13.28 -4.51
CA SER A 283 -9.57 -11.99 -5.19
C SER A 283 -11.00 -11.78 -5.72
N ASP A 284 -11.70 -12.87 -6.03
CA ASP A 284 -13.10 -12.85 -6.44
C ASP A 284 -14.00 -12.80 -5.19
N PRO A 285 -14.83 -11.76 -5.02
CA PRO A 285 -15.73 -11.63 -3.88
C PRO A 285 -16.78 -12.73 -3.79
N GLU A 286 -17.13 -13.36 -4.90
CA GLU A 286 -18.14 -14.45 -4.96
C GLU A 286 -17.52 -15.84 -4.80
N ALA A 287 -16.17 -15.97 -4.87
CA ALA A 287 -15.53 -17.27 -4.72
C ALA A 287 -15.72 -17.84 -3.31
N PRO A 288 -15.91 -19.14 -3.14
CA PRO A 288 -15.95 -19.75 -1.81
C PRO A 288 -14.59 -19.63 -1.11
N MET A 289 -14.60 -19.58 0.24
CA MET A 289 -13.36 -19.54 1.04
C MET A 289 -12.67 -20.91 1.04
N PRO A 290 -11.47 -21.05 0.41
CA PRO A 290 -10.78 -22.35 0.35
C PRO A 290 -10.19 -22.78 1.69
N LEU A 291 -9.90 -21.83 2.59
CA LEU A 291 -9.25 -22.05 3.88
C LEU A 291 -10.01 -21.33 5.00
N PRO A 292 -9.96 -21.84 6.24
CA PRO A 292 -10.74 -21.29 7.35
C PRO A 292 -10.06 -20.13 8.08
N PHE A 293 -8.87 -19.66 7.63
CA PHE A 293 -8.05 -18.72 8.41
C PHE A 293 -8.56 -17.29 8.38
N PHE A 294 -9.21 -16.88 7.31
CA PHE A 294 -9.74 -15.53 7.15
C PHE A 294 -11.21 -15.58 6.76
N VAL A 295 -11.92 -14.54 7.14
CA VAL A 295 -13.29 -14.28 6.70
C VAL A 295 -13.38 -12.91 6.06
N ARG A 296 -14.34 -12.74 5.15
CA ARG A 296 -14.65 -11.45 4.56
C ARG A 296 -15.14 -10.50 5.64
N THR A 297 -14.69 -9.25 5.61
CA THR A 297 -15.21 -8.26 6.55
C THR A 297 -16.70 -7.99 6.28
N PRO A 298 -17.50 -7.67 7.29
CA PRO A 298 -18.89 -7.26 7.10
C PRO A 298 -19.06 -6.10 6.10
N ASN A 299 -18.03 -5.24 5.95
CA ASN A 299 -18.04 -4.18 4.95
C ASN A 299 -18.15 -4.67 3.50
N GLN A 300 -17.76 -5.91 3.18
CA GLN A 300 -17.89 -6.47 1.83
C GLN A 300 -19.36 -6.62 1.39
N SER A 301 -20.22 -7.04 2.31
CA SER A 301 -21.65 -7.24 2.05
C SER A 301 -22.52 -5.99 2.24
N ASN A 302 -21.95 -4.89 2.76
CA ASN A 302 -22.70 -3.69 3.07
C ASN A 302 -22.73 -2.72 1.89
N GLU A 303 -23.91 -2.48 1.32
CA GLU A 303 -24.10 -1.59 0.17
C GLU A 303 -23.85 -0.10 0.50
N ASP A 304 -24.04 0.30 1.76
CA ASP A 304 -23.89 1.68 2.23
C ASP A 304 -22.43 2.12 2.45
N GLY A 305 -21.48 1.20 2.43
CA GLY A 305 -20.08 1.46 2.70
C GLY A 305 -19.19 1.38 1.46
N ASN A 306 -18.66 2.51 1.01
CA ASN A 306 -17.78 2.53 -0.17
C ASN A 306 -16.29 2.23 0.14
N VAL A 307 -15.95 1.83 1.37
CA VAL A 307 -14.56 1.73 1.83
C VAL A 307 -14.25 0.34 2.33
N ASN A 308 -13.10 -0.20 1.93
CA ASN A 308 -12.58 -1.50 2.37
C ASN A 308 -13.50 -2.70 2.07
N ARG A 309 -14.16 -2.70 0.92
CA ARG A 309 -15.04 -3.79 0.46
C ARG A 309 -14.30 -5.04 -0.04
N ASP A 310 -12.98 -4.99 -0.11
CA ASP A 310 -12.09 -6.04 -0.56
C ASP A 310 -11.30 -6.69 0.59
N CYS A 311 -11.60 -6.31 1.84
CA CYS A 311 -10.77 -6.66 2.98
C CYS A 311 -11.24 -7.93 3.72
N TYR A 312 -10.29 -8.57 4.35
CA TYR A 312 -10.44 -9.76 5.18
C TYR A 312 -10.00 -9.47 6.62
N ILE A 313 -10.51 -10.27 7.53
CA ILE A 313 -10.08 -10.28 8.94
C ILE A 313 -9.80 -11.75 9.34
N PRO A 314 -8.86 -12.02 10.26
CA PRO A 314 -8.68 -13.37 10.78
C PRO A 314 -9.99 -13.94 11.32
N ASN A 315 -10.26 -15.21 11.05
CA ASN A 315 -11.48 -15.88 11.48
C ASN A 315 -11.48 -16.12 13.00
N PRO A 316 -12.37 -15.50 13.78
CA PRO A 316 -12.44 -15.69 15.22
C PRO A 316 -12.63 -17.15 15.65
N ALA A 317 -13.34 -17.96 14.85
CA ALA A 317 -13.61 -19.36 15.13
C ALA A 317 -12.43 -20.29 14.85
N CYS A 318 -11.45 -19.89 14.08
CA CYS A 318 -10.32 -20.74 13.71
C CYS A 318 -9.23 -20.71 14.79
N MET A 319 -8.91 -21.87 15.36
CA MET A 319 -7.98 -22.03 16.48
C MET A 319 -6.64 -22.67 16.09
N ASP A 320 -6.32 -22.81 14.80
CA ASP A 320 -5.04 -23.35 14.34
C ASP A 320 -3.94 -22.28 14.37
N PHE A 321 -3.49 -21.97 15.58
CA PHE A 321 -2.48 -20.92 15.79
C PHE A 321 -1.13 -21.25 15.17
N GLY A 322 -0.79 -22.53 14.97
CA GLY A 322 0.45 -22.94 14.31
C GLY A 322 0.51 -22.50 12.85
N LYS A 323 -0.61 -22.61 12.13
CA LYS A 323 -0.70 -22.15 10.75
C LYS A 323 -0.79 -20.62 10.67
N TYR A 324 -1.47 -19.95 11.60
CA TYR A 324 -1.41 -18.48 11.70
C TYR A 324 0.01 -17.96 11.95
N GLU A 325 0.77 -18.63 12.81
CA GLU A 325 2.17 -18.28 13.03
C GLU A 325 2.99 -18.44 11.74
N TRP A 326 2.76 -19.51 11.00
CA TRP A 326 3.44 -19.70 9.71
C TRP A 326 3.05 -18.64 8.68
N ILE A 327 1.79 -18.21 8.61
CA ILE A 327 1.38 -17.04 7.80
C ILE A 327 2.22 -15.82 8.18
N GLY A 328 2.38 -15.56 9.47
CA GLY A 328 3.24 -14.46 9.94
C GLY A 328 4.70 -14.61 9.55
N GLN A 329 5.25 -15.83 9.56
CA GLN A 329 6.61 -16.09 9.06
C GLN A 329 6.73 -15.83 7.56
N LEU A 330 5.74 -16.23 6.74
CA LEU A 330 5.71 -15.93 5.31
C LEU A 330 5.64 -14.42 5.04
N MET A 331 4.82 -13.68 5.81
CA MET A 331 4.78 -12.22 5.74
C MET A 331 6.15 -11.61 6.03
N GLY A 332 6.84 -12.08 7.06
CA GLY A 332 8.19 -11.64 7.41
C GLY A 332 9.23 -11.99 6.35
N ALA A 333 9.11 -13.18 5.77
CA ALA A 333 9.95 -13.64 4.67
C ALA A 333 9.80 -12.73 3.44
N CYS A 334 8.57 -12.44 3.03
CA CYS A 334 8.27 -11.51 1.92
C CYS A 334 8.81 -10.11 2.20
N PHE A 335 8.67 -9.62 3.44
CA PHE A 335 9.23 -8.34 3.86
C PHE A 335 10.75 -8.28 3.67
N ARG A 336 11.51 -9.33 4.03
CA ARG A 336 12.97 -9.39 3.88
C ARG A 336 13.40 -9.65 2.44
N GLY A 337 12.78 -10.64 1.81
CA GLY A 337 13.18 -11.16 0.50
C GLY A 337 12.72 -10.33 -0.69
N LYS A 338 11.88 -9.31 -0.45
CA LYS A 338 11.21 -8.52 -1.51
C LYS A 338 10.33 -9.37 -2.43
N GLU A 339 9.86 -10.51 -1.94
CA GLU A 339 8.77 -11.24 -2.56
C GLU A 339 7.43 -10.72 -2.07
N LEU A 340 6.34 -11.05 -2.74
CA LEU A 340 5.01 -10.53 -2.42
C LEU A 340 4.08 -11.64 -1.96
N LEU A 341 3.37 -11.40 -0.86
CA LEU A 341 2.25 -12.21 -0.39
C LEU A 341 1.01 -11.31 -0.31
N ILE A 342 0.14 -11.39 -1.31
CA ILE A 342 -1.00 -10.48 -1.44
C ILE A 342 -2.15 -10.97 -0.58
N ILE A 343 -2.24 -10.45 0.64
CA ILE A 343 -3.34 -10.71 1.57
C ILE A 343 -4.04 -9.37 1.86
N SER A 344 -5.34 -9.32 1.55
CA SER A 344 -6.13 -8.08 1.65
C SER A 344 -6.70 -7.90 3.05
N LEU A 345 -5.87 -7.74 4.06
CA LEU A 345 -6.34 -7.54 5.43
C LEU A 345 -6.87 -6.11 5.64
N ALA A 346 -7.88 -5.97 6.51
CA ALA A 346 -8.37 -4.66 6.91
C ALA A 346 -7.27 -3.82 7.57
N PRO A 347 -7.25 -2.50 7.38
CA PRO A 347 -6.29 -1.58 8.04
C PRO A 347 -6.21 -1.76 9.55
N TYR A 348 -7.31 -2.08 10.19
CA TYR A 348 -7.37 -2.46 11.61
C TYR A 348 -6.40 -3.60 11.96
N SER A 349 -6.38 -4.67 11.16
CA SER A 349 -5.48 -5.82 11.36
C SER A 349 -4.01 -5.42 11.14
N TRP A 350 -3.71 -4.65 10.11
CA TRP A 350 -2.35 -4.17 9.83
C TRP A 350 -1.80 -3.30 10.96
N LYS A 351 -2.61 -2.37 11.51
CA LYS A 351 -2.21 -1.56 12.67
C LYS A 351 -1.85 -2.42 13.87
N ARG A 352 -2.62 -3.44 14.14
CA ARG A 352 -2.36 -4.38 15.23
C ARG A 352 -1.09 -5.19 15.03
N LEU A 353 -0.83 -5.63 13.80
CA LEU A 353 0.40 -6.36 13.47
C LEU A 353 1.66 -5.50 13.63
N VAL A 354 1.61 -4.24 13.23
CA VAL A 354 2.77 -3.33 13.35
C VAL A 354 2.90 -2.77 14.78
N GLY A 355 1.85 -2.84 15.60
CA GLY A 355 1.79 -2.31 16.96
C GLY A 355 1.44 -0.82 17.02
N GLU A 356 0.62 -0.32 16.09
CA GLU A 356 0.05 1.03 16.18
C GLU A 356 -1.19 1.06 17.09
N SER A 357 -1.46 2.23 17.66
CA SER A 357 -2.71 2.50 18.36
C SER A 357 -3.90 2.44 17.39
N TYR A 358 -5.02 1.96 17.86
CA TYR A 358 -6.24 1.79 17.07
C TYR A 358 -7.47 2.18 17.89
N SER A 359 -8.54 2.54 17.19
CA SER A 359 -9.78 3.03 17.80
C SER A 359 -11.01 2.34 17.20
N TRP A 360 -12.11 2.37 17.95
CA TRP A 360 -13.40 1.86 17.49
C TRP A 360 -13.91 2.60 16.26
N SER A 361 -14.02 3.93 16.36
CA SER A 361 -14.72 4.74 15.35
C SER A 361 -13.94 4.91 14.05
N LEU A 362 -12.60 4.88 14.09
CA LEU A 362 -11.78 5.09 12.88
C LEU A 362 -11.27 3.78 12.28
N ASP A 363 -10.78 2.87 13.14
CA ASP A 363 -10.06 1.72 12.65
C ASP A 363 -10.95 0.49 12.55
N PHE A 364 -11.79 0.21 13.56
CA PHE A 364 -12.72 -0.90 13.48
C PHE A 364 -13.81 -0.65 12.42
N ALA A 365 -14.14 0.61 12.09
CA ALA A 365 -14.99 0.96 10.97
C ALA A 365 -14.44 0.47 9.61
N THR A 366 -13.15 0.13 9.50
CA THR A 366 -12.59 -0.50 8.29
C THR A 366 -12.95 -1.99 8.18
N VAL A 367 -13.46 -2.58 9.27
CA VAL A 367 -13.97 -3.95 9.33
C VAL A 367 -15.49 -3.97 9.22
N ASP A 368 -16.18 -3.18 10.06
CA ASP A 368 -17.64 -3.15 10.17
C ASP A 368 -18.15 -1.73 10.45
N ALA A 369 -18.29 -0.95 9.39
CA ALA A 369 -18.77 0.44 9.48
C ALA A 369 -20.24 0.52 9.90
N ALA A 370 -21.05 -0.48 9.58
CA ALA A 370 -22.47 -0.52 9.93
C ALA A 370 -22.63 -0.72 11.44
N GLU A 371 -21.93 -1.70 12.03
CA GLU A 371 -21.97 -1.95 13.48
C GLU A 371 -21.45 -0.75 14.26
N VAL A 372 -20.34 -0.11 13.79
CA VAL A 372 -19.83 1.11 14.42
C VAL A 372 -20.89 2.20 14.46
N ARG A 373 -21.59 2.46 13.35
CA ARG A 373 -22.66 3.46 13.30
C ARG A 373 -23.83 3.09 14.22
N ILE A 374 -24.23 1.84 14.20
CA ILE A 374 -25.34 1.34 15.04
C ILE A 374 -25.00 1.54 16.52
N ILE A 375 -23.86 1.05 16.98
CA ILE A 375 -23.47 1.11 18.39
C ILE A 375 -23.23 2.55 18.85
N ASP A 376 -22.60 3.39 18.02
CA ASP A 376 -22.39 4.80 18.36
C ASP A 376 -23.69 5.61 18.37
N SER A 377 -24.72 5.21 17.59
CA SER A 377 -26.03 5.85 17.59
C SER A 377 -26.83 5.61 18.88
N LEU A 378 -26.55 4.51 19.62
CA LEU A 378 -27.27 4.18 20.84
C LEU A 378 -27.14 5.28 21.90
N ALA A 379 -26.00 5.95 21.97
CA ALA A 379 -25.78 7.02 22.94
C ALA A 379 -26.82 8.15 22.86
N ASN A 380 -27.26 8.49 21.64
CA ASN A 380 -28.21 9.59 21.38
C ASN A 380 -29.63 9.11 21.02
N MET A 381 -29.90 7.80 21.08
CA MET A 381 -31.19 7.22 20.74
C MET A 381 -32.22 7.51 21.85
N ASP A 382 -33.40 7.97 21.47
CA ASP A 382 -34.51 8.14 22.41
C ASP A 382 -35.08 6.81 22.88
N ARG A 383 -35.78 6.84 24.05
CA ARG A 383 -36.29 5.63 24.70
C ARG A 383 -37.29 4.85 23.83
N ASP A 384 -38.18 5.55 23.17
CA ASP A 384 -39.28 4.90 22.39
C ASP A 384 -38.71 4.19 21.16
N THR A 385 -37.80 4.83 20.45
CA THR A 385 -37.06 4.23 19.31
C THR A 385 -36.22 3.04 19.75
N PHE A 386 -35.55 3.14 20.90
CA PHE A 386 -34.73 2.05 21.44
C PHE A 386 -35.58 0.83 21.79
N LEU A 387 -36.69 1.01 22.50
CA LEU A 387 -37.57 -0.09 22.91
C LEU A 387 -38.27 -0.72 21.70
N ALA A 388 -38.63 0.08 20.69
CA ALA A 388 -39.24 -0.43 19.45
C ALA A 388 -38.25 -1.33 18.65
N ALA A 389 -36.96 -1.16 18.81
CA ALA A 389 -35.94 -2.01 18.17
C ALA A 389 -35.84 -3.42 18.77
N GLY A 390 -36.42 -3.68 19.94
CA GLY A 390 -36.50 -5.02 20.56
C GLY A 390 -35.16 -5.71 20.75
N ARG A 391 -34.10 -4.98 21.15
CA ARG A 391 -32.74 -5.49 21.28
C ARG A 391 -32.59 -6.44 22.46
N SER A 392 -31.62 -7.34 22.35
CA SER A 392 -31.20 -8.23 23.42
C SER A 392 -29.69 -8.12 23.69
N TRP A 393 -29.24 -8.65 24.81
CA TRP A 393 -27.83 -8.77 25.17
C TRP A 393 -27.11 -9.80 24.29
N SER A 394 -27.15 -9.58 22.99
CA SER A 394 -26.47 -10.41 21.97
C SER A 394 -25.85 -9.56 20.89
N MET A 395 -24.93 -10.13 20.17
CA MET A 395 -24.22 -9.53 19.06
C MET A 395 -23.77 -10.60 18.07
N VAL A 396 -23.33 -10.16 16.88
CA VAL A 396 -22.79 -11.05 15.85
C VAL A 396 -21.32 -10.70 15.60
N LEU A 397 -20.46 -11.71 15.55
CA LEU A 397 -19.04 -11.53 15.19
C LEU A 397 -18.86 -11.43 13.67
N SER A 398 -17.66 -11.08 13.24
CA SER A 398 -17.33 -10.96 11.82
C SER A 398 -17.45 -12.25 11.00
N ASP A 399 -17.41 -13.40 11.64
CA ASP A 399 -17.64 -14.74 11.03
C ASP A 399 -19.11 -15.17 10.99
N GLY A 400 -20.03 -14.30 11.44
CA GLY A 400 -21.46 -14.61 11.57
C GLY A 400 -21.86 -15.35 12.85
N THR A 401 -20.92 -15.61 13.75
CA THR A 401 -21.22 -16.29 15.03
C THR A 401 -22.02 -15.37 15.95
N HIS A 402 -23.17 -15.88 16.46
CA HIS A 402 -23.97 -15.19 17.44
C HIS A 402 -23.38 -15.38 18.85
N VAL A 403 -23.16 -14.28 19.56
CA VAL A 403 -22.64 -14.27 20.94
C VAL A 403 -23.68 -13.65 21.87
N SER A 404 -24.06 -14.39 22.92
CA SER A 404 -24.87 -13.87 24.01
C SER A 404 -23.97 -13.26 25.08
N ILE A 405 -24.14 -11.95 25.34
CA ILE A 405 -23.33 -11.20 26.31
C ILE A 405 -23.85 -11.42 27.72
N LYS A 406 -25.19 -11.37 27.92
CA LYS A 406 -25.87 -11.73 29.17
C LYS A 406 -27.02 -12.67 28.82
N VAL A 407 -27.16 -13.75 29.58
CA VAL A 407 -28.20 -14.78 29.40
C VAL A 407 -29.15 -14.85 30.58
N ASP A 408 -30.37 -15.31 30.35
CA ASP A 408 -31.34 -15.67 31.36
C ASP A 408 -31.06 -17.08 31.93
N ASP A 409 -31.94 -17.54 32.83
CA ASP A 409 -31.77 -18.86 33.49
C ASP A 409 -31.94 -20.04 32.49
N ASP A 410 -32.58 -19.79 31.34
CA ASP A 410 -32.76 -20.77 30.26
C ASP A 410 -31.65 -20.73 29.21
N GLY A 411 -30.68 -19.82 29.36
CA GLY A 411 -29.54 -19.64 28.44
C GLY A 411 -29.83 -18.77 27.22
N ASN A 412 -30.99 -18.11 27.15
CA ASN A 412 -31.32 -17.19 26.07
C ASN A 412 -30.76 -15.78 26.33
N PRO A 413 -30.43 -14.99 25.29
CA PRO A 413 -30.01 -13.63 25.50
C PRO A 413 -31.07 -12.80 26.22
N LYS A 414 -30.73 -12.16 27.34
CA LYS A 414 -31.65 -11.27 28.06
C LYS A 414 -32.11 -10.11 27.16
N PRO A 415 -33.38 -9.66 27.29
CA PRO A 415 -33.79 -8.38 26.70
C PRO A 415 -32.90 -7.25 27.18
N LEU A 416 -32.62 -6.27 26.31
CA LEU A 416 -31.80 -5.11 26.64
C LEU A 416 -32.69 -3.95 27.05
N ASP A 417 -32.54 -3.46 28.29
CA ASP A 417 -33.22 -2.29 28.78
C ASP A 417 -32.55 -1.00 28.33
N TYR A 418 -33.36 0.08 28.20
CA TYR A 418 -32.86 1.37 27.79
C TYR A 418 -31.74 1.93 28.70
N ASP A 419 -31.88 1.70 29.99
CA ASP A 419 -30.95 2.20 31.00
C ASP A 419 -29.57 1.47 30.92
N ASP A 420 -29.54 0.28 30.33
CA ASP A 420 -28.31 -0.53 30.13
C ASP A 420 -27.63 -0.28 28.79
N LYS A 421 -28.14 0.61 27.94
CA LYS A 421 -27.64 0.80 26.55
C LYS A 421 -26.16 1.16 26.47
N ASP A 422 -25.66 1.97 27.41
CA ASP A 422 -24.25 2.41 27.41
C ASP A 422 -23.30 1.28 27.86
N GLU A 423 -23.73 0.45 28.83
CA GLU A 423 -23.01 -0.75 29.23
C GLU A 423 -22.95 -1.75 28.08
N TYR A 424 -24.09 -1.97 27.40
CA TYR A 424 -24.14 -2.83 26.22
C TYR A 424 -23.20 -2.35 25.11
N ALA A 425 -23.25 -1.04 24.77
CA ALA A 425 -22.39 -0.46 23.76
C ALA A 425 -20.89 -0.61 24.10
N ALA A 426 -20.51 -0.39 25.36
CA ALA A 426 -19.15 -0.58 25.83
C ALA A 426 -18.70 -2.04 25.69
N ARG A 427 -19.57 -2.97 26.07
CA ARG A 427 -19.28 -4.40 26.01
C ARG A 427 -19.15 -4.93 24.59
N VAL A 428 -20.05 -4.47 23.67
CA VAL A 428 -19.95 -4.80 22.24
C VAL A 428 -18.62 -4.32 21.67
N LYS A 429 -18.25 -3.05 21.94
CA LYS A 429 -16.96 -2.48 21.48
C LYS A 429 -15.77 -3.31 21.96
N GLU A 430 -15.75 -3.70 23.24
CA GLU A 430 -14.70 -4.53 23.82
C GLU A 430 -14.58 -5.88 23.10
N ILE A 431 -15.70 -6.61 22.96
CA ILE A 431 -15.71 -7.95 22.38
C ILE A 431 -15.35 -7.90 20.90
N ARG A 432 -15.94 -6.98 20.13
CA ARG A 432 -15.69 -6.85 18.69
C ARG A 432 -14.25 -6.48 18.38
N MET A 433 -13.70 -5.53 19.13
CA MET A 433 -12.30 -5.15 18.95
C MET A 433 -11.31 -6.25 19.36
N ALA A 434 -11.72 -7.18 20.21
CA ALA A 434 -10.89 -8.29 20.67
C ALA A 434 -11.14 -9.62 19.93
N GLU A 435 -12.15 -9.68 19.03
CA GLU A 435 -12.61 -10.97 18.45
C GLU A 435 -11.51 -11.79 17.78
N CYS A 436 -10.49 -11.15 17.19
CA CYS A 436 -9.37 -11.77 16.49
C CYS A 436 -8.04 -11.69 17.24
N ASP A 437 -8.02 -11.34 18.52
CA ASP A 437 -6.79 -11.10 19.29
C ASP A 437 -5.82 -12.28 19.26
N LYS A 438 -6.33 -13.49 19.44
CA LYS A 438 -5.51 -14.71 19.49
C LYS A 438 -4.85 -15.00 18.15
N GLN A 439 -5.60 -14.84 17.06
CA GLN A 439 -5.16 -15.07 15.69
C GLN A 439 -4.12 -14.01 15.28
N LEU A 440 -4.42 -12.72 15.50
CA LEU A 440 -3.48 -11.62 15.22
C LEU A 440 -2.19 -11.74 16.05
N LYS A 441 -2.30 -12.18 17.31
CA LYS A 441 -1.13 -12.46 18.15
C LYS A 441 -0.28 -13.58 17.57
N ALA A 442 -0.89 -14.66 17.07
CA ALA A 442 -0.18 -15.77 16.45
C ALA A 442 0.53 -15.33 15.16
N ILE A 443 -0.15 -14.57 14.28
CA ILE A 443 0.46 -13.99 13.07
C ILE A 443 1.63 -13.08 13.46
N ARG A 444 1.44 -12.18 14.43
CA ARG A 444 2.51 -11.28 14.89
C ARG A 444 3.69 -12.04 15.48
N THR A 445 3.44 -13.12 16.23
CA THR A 445 4.50 -14.00 16.73
C THR A 445 5.34 -14.59 15.60
N GLY A 446 4.70 -15.07 14.54
CA GLY A 446 5.39 -15.55 13.35
C GLY A 446 6.19 -14.48 12.64
N LEU A 447 5.62 -13.28 12.48
CA LEU A 447 6.28 -12.12 11.88
C LEU A 447 7.56 -11.74 12.65
N LEU A 448 7.49 -11.71 13.99
CA LEU A 448 8.61 -11.40 14.88
C LEU A 448 9.71 -12.46 14.89
N LYS A 449 9.41 -13.70 14.51
CA LYS A 449 10.46 -14.73 14.31
C LYS A 449 11.36 -14.41 13.11
N VAL A 450 10.89 -13.58 12.18
CA VAL A 450 11.60 -13.23 10.95
C VAL A 450 12.11 -11.80 10.96
N ILE A 451 11.31 -10.86 11.46
CA ILE A 451 11.63 -9.43 11.49
C ILE A 451 11.84 -8.99 12.94
N PRO A 452 12.96 -8.30 13.26
CA PRO A 452 13.12 -7.70 14.58
C PRO A 452 12.01 -6.72 14.93
N GLU A 453 11.53 -6.73 16.16
CA GLU A 453 10.46 -5.83 16.62
C GLU A 453 10.81 -4.36 16.44
N ALA A 454 12.09 -3.99 16.61
CA ALA A 454 12.59 -2.65 16.35
C ALA A 454 12.32 -2.17 14.92
N VAL A 455 12.32 -3.06 13.93
CA VAL A 455 11.97 -2.74 12.54
C VAL A 455 10.49 -2.37 12.43
N LEU A 456 9.61 -3.15 13.08
CA LEU A 456 8.18 -2.84 13.09
C LEU A 456 7.89 -1.50 13.76
N GLY A 457 8.63 -1.15 14.82
CA GLY A 457 8.55 0.15 15.48
C GLY A 457 8.91 1.35 14.60
N LEU A 458 9.67 1.13 13.53
CA LEU A 458 10.07 2.15 12.55
C LEU A 458 9.13 2.30 11.37
N LEU A 459 8.12 1.44 11.24
CA LEU A 459 7.21 1.40 10.10
C LEU A 459 5.83 1.91 10.47
N THR A 460 5.14 2.49 9.51
CA THR A 460 3.69 2.63 9.55
C THR A 460 3.03 1.34 9.06
N TRP A 461 1.76 1.14 9.40
CA TRP A 461 1.01 -0.03 8.94
C TRP A 461 0.93 -0.10 7.40
N GLN A 462 0.80 1.07 6.73
CA GLN A 462 0.79 1.15 5.27
C GLN A 462 2.11 0.68 4.65
N GLU A 463 3.23 1.05 5.25
CA GLU A 463 4.54 0.61 4.79
C GLU A 463 4.75 -0.88 4.99
N LEU A 464 4.26 -1.43 6.11
CA LEU A 464 4.27 -2.88 6.34
C LEU A 464 3.43 -3.61 5.28
N GLU A 465 2.19 -3.16 5.05
CA GLU A 465 1.30 -3.70 4.03
C GLU A 465 1.96 -3.65 2.65
N THR A 466 2.42 -2.46 2.23
CA THR A 466 3.04 -2.27 0.91
C THR A 466 4.27 -3.15 0.72
N ARG A 467 5.08 -3.30 1.74
CA ARG A 467 6.31 -4.09 1.62
C ARG A 467 6.05 -5.60 1.57
N ILE A 468 4.94 -6.07 2.14
CA ILE A 468 4.53 -7.47 2.10
C ILE A 468 3.66 -7.76 0.88
N CYS A 469 2.68 -6.91 0.60
CA CYS A 469 1.66 -7.15 -0.42
C CYS A 469 1.93 -6.43 -1.75
N GLY A 470 2.86 -5.48 -1.79
CA GLY A 470 3.07 -4.58 -2.94
C GLY A 470 2.02 -3.48 -3.04
N GLU A 471 2.19 -2.60 -4.02
CA GLU A 471 1.25 -1.49 -4.26
C GLU A 471 -0.10 -2.01 -4.77
N PRO A 472 -1.21 -1.64 -4.15
CA PRO A 472 -2.54 -2.12 -4.55
C PRO A 472 -3.02 -1.51 -5.88
N GLU A 473 -2.56 -0.30 -6.21
CA GLU A 473 -2.90 0.38 -7.44
C GLU A 473 -1.72 0.35 -8.41
N ILE A 474 -1.96 -0.20 -9.60
CA ILE A 474 -0.97 -0.32 -10.66
C ILE A 474 -1.26 0.77 -11.69
N THR A 475 -0.59 1.92 -11.56
CA THR A 475 -0.71 3.00 -12.55
C THR A 475 0.13 2.70 -13.78
N VAL A 476 -0.27 3.28 -14.93
CA VAL A 476 0.51 3.15 -16.18
C VAL A 476 1.90 3.74 -16.01
N GLU A 477 2.00 4.87 -15.31
CA GLU A 477 3.26 5.55 -15.02
C GLU A 477 4.19 4.69 -14.15
N ALA A 478 3.62 3.99 -13.17
CA ALA A 478 4.40 3.08 -12.31
C ALA A 478 4.90 1.87 -13.09
N LEU A 479 4.07 1.32 -14.01
CA LEU A 479 4.50 0.26 -14.91
C LEU A 479 5.62 0.73 -15.84
N MET A 480 5.46 1.88 -16.50
CA MET A 480 6.47 2.46 -17.39
C MET A 480 7.81 2.66 -16.67
N LYS A 481 7.78 3.20 -15.44
CA LYS A 481 8.98 3.43 -14.63
C LYS A 481 9.76 2.15 -14.31
N ASN A 482 9.07 1.02 -14.24
CA ASN A 482 9.66 -0.28 -13.93
C ASN A 482 9.88 -1.17 -15.18
N THR A 483 9.68 -0.63 -16.39
CA THR A 483 9.82 -1.37 -17.65
C THR A 483 11.12 -1.02 -18.35
N TYR A 484 11.82 -2.03 -18.83
CA TYR A 484 13.07 -1.95 -19.57
C TYR A 484 12.91 -2.64 -20.91
N TYR A 485 13.63 -2.19 -21.92
CA TYR A 485 13.52 -2.71 -23.28
C TYR A 485 14.80 -3.48 -23.67
N ASN A 486 14.65 -4.73 -24.09
CA ASN A 486 15.73 -5.61 -24.50
C ASN A 486 15.57 -5.98 -25.98
N HIS A 487 16.50 -5.56 -26.83
CA HIS A 487 16.51 -5.82 -28.29
C HIS A 487 15.22 -5.35 -29.02
N ILE A 488 14.58 -4.33 -28.46
CA ILE A 488 13.44 -3.64 -29.05
C ILE A 488 13.50 -2.17 -28.61
N ASP A 489 13.18 -1.25 -29.49
CA ASP A 489 13.18 0.18 -29.17
C ASP A 489 11.85 0.61 -28.53
N GLU A 490 11.89 1.60 -27.64
CA GLU A 490 10.70 2.20 -27.03
C GLU A 490 9.75 2.76 -28.10
N ASP A 491 10.29 3.23 -29.22
CA ASP A 491 9.55 3.76 -30.37
C ASP A 491 9.00 2.68 -31.33
N ASP A 492 9.28 1.41 -31.11
CA ASP A 492 8.75 0.32 -31.91
C ASP A 492 7.22 0.27 -31.87
N LEU A 493 6.59 -0.02 -33.01
CA LEU A 493 5.13 -0.01 -33.15
C LEU A 493 4.46 -1.02 -32.18
N ARG A 494 5.10 -2.17 -31.94
CA ARG A 494 4.62 -3.16 -30.96
C ARG A 494 4.56 -2.62 -29.54
N VAL A 495 5.57 -1.82 -29.15
CA VAL A 495 5.65 -1.19 -27.83
C VAL A 495 4.57 -0.10 -27.72
N LYS A 496 4.33 0.67 -28.78
CA LYS A 496 3.26 1.69 -28.82
C LYS A 496 1.88 1.04 -28.65
N TYR A 497 1.61 -0.06 -29.37
CA TYR A 497 0.36 -0.79 -29.23
C TYR A 497 0.20 -1.43 -27.85
N PHE A 498 1.28 -1.97 -27.29
CA PHE A 498 1.29 -2.50 -25.93
C PHE A 498 0.88 -1.43 -24.89
N TRP A 499 1.52 -0.27 -24.92
CA TRP A 499 1.19 0.80 -23.98
C TRP A 499 -0.21 1.39 -24.20
N SER A 500 -0.70 1.41 -25.41
CA SER A 500 -2.07 1.80 -25.68
C SER A 500 -3.06 0.81 -25.05
N ALA A 501 -2.85 -0.48 -25.24
CA ALA A 501 -3.65 -1.51 -24.57
C ALA A 501 -3.62 -1.40 -23.04
N VAL A 502 -2.43 -1.23 -22.45
CA VAL A 502 -2.25 -1.09 -20.99
C VAL A 502 -2.95 0.15 -20.42
N LYS A 503 -3.06 1.24 -21.18
CA LYS A 503 -3.85 2.42 -20.77
C LYS A 503 -5.33 2.11 -20.66
N ASN A 504 -5.86 1.26 -21.55
CA ASN A 504 -7.26 0.85 -21.56
C ASN A 504 -7.57 -0.26 -20.52
N PHE A 505 -6.54 -0.88 -19.96
CA PHE A 505 -6.69 -1.93 -18.96
C PHE A 505 -7.19 -1.37 -17.62
N SER A 506 -8.10 -2.10 -16.98
CA SER A 506 -8.46 -1.89 -15.58
C SER A 506 -7.27 -2.20 -14.65
N ASN A 507 -7.37 -1.88 -13.37
CA ASN A 507 -6.35 -2.26 -12.39
C ASN A 507 -6.19 -3.79 -12.28
N GLU A 508 -7.31 -4.52 -12.37
CA GLU A 508 -7.30 -6.00 -12.38
C GLU A 508 -6.62 -6.55 -13.64
N ASP A 509 -6.89 -5.99 -14.82
CA ASP A 509 -6.20 -6.40 -16.05
C ASP A 509 -4.69 -6.17 -15.97
N ARG A 510 -4.25 -5.05 -15.39
CA ARG A 510 -2.84 -4.74 -15.14
C ARG A 510 -2.21 -5.69 -14.14
N SER A 511 -2.94 -6.07 -13.10
CA SER A 511 -2.52 -7.08 -12.12
C SER A 511 -2.32 -8.44 -12.77
N ARG A 512 -3.25 -8.86 -13.65
CA ARG A 512 -3.14 -10.10 -14.44
C ARG A 512 -1.98 -10.04 -15.43
N LEU A 513 -1.76 -8.89 -16.06
CA LEU A 513 -0.62 -8.68 -16.95
C LEU A 513 0.71 -8.82 -16.19
N LEU A 514 0.83 -8.23 -15.00
CA LEU A 514 2.00 -8.42 -14.16
C LEU A 514 2.22 -9.89 -13.80
N ARG A 515 1.15 -10.60 -13.43
CA ARG A 515 1.23 -12.04 -13.14
C ARG A 515 1.71 -12.81 -14.36
N PHE A 516 1.17 -12.53 -15.54
CA PHE A 516 1.56 -13.16 -16.79
C PHE A 516 3.05 -12.99 -17.09
N ILE A 517 3.59 -11.78 -16.86
CA ILE A 517 4.99 -11.47 -17.17
C ILE A 517 5.95 -11.95 -16.08
N THR A 518 5.56 -11.88 -14.80
CA THR A 518 6.50 -11.94 -13.66
C THR A 518 6.13 -12.97 -12.59
N GLY A 519 4.97 -13.59 -12.68
CA GLY A 519 4.38 -14.40 -11.61
C GLY A 519 3.87 -13.58 -10.41
N ARG A 520 3.99 -12.24 -10.44
CA ARG A 520 3.57 -11.33 -9.35
C ARG A 520 2.38 -10.48 -9.78
N ARG A 521 1.45 -10.22 -8.87
CA ARG A 521 0.24 -9.43 -9.16
C ARG A 521 0.35 -7.94 -8.83
N ARG A 522 1.43 -7.49 -8.18
CA ARG A 522 1.62 -6.09 -7.75
C ARG A 522 3.05 -5.63 -7.97
N LEU A 523 3.25 -4.31 -7.99
CA LEU A 523 4.56 -3.65 -7.99
C LEU A 523 5.12 -3.56 -6.55
N PRO A 524 6.44 -3.40 -6.37
CA PRO A 524 7.43 -3.15 -7.42
C PRO A 524 8.03 -4.44 -7.99
N VAL A 525 8.16 -4.48 -9.30
CA VAL A 525 8.89 -5.53 -10.02
C VAL A 525 9.41 -4.96 -11.33
N SER A 526 10.65 -5.29 -11.71
CA SER A 526 11.20 -4.91 -13.01
C SER A 526 10.63 -5.81 -14.10
N ILE A 527 10.19 -5.20 -15.20
CA ILE A 527 9.63 -5.86 -16.37
C ILE A 527 10.56 -5.61 -17.54
N PHE A 528 10.81 -6.63 -18.34
CA PHE A 528 11.56 -6.52 -19.57
C PHE A 528 10.63 -6.79 -20.76
N ILE A 529 10.68 -5.92 -21.75
CA ILE A 529 9.97 -6.10 -23.02
C ILE A 529 10.99 -6.45 -24.09
N SER A 530 10.74 -7.51 -24.83
CA SER A 530 11.57 -7.92 -25.96
C SER A 530 10.73 -8.26 -27.20
N SER A 531 11.42 -8.37 -28.33
CA SER A 531 10.82 -8.84 -29.57
C SER A 531 10.41 -10.30 -29.45
N GLY A 532 9.17 -10.62 -29.79
CA GLY A 532 8.69 -12.00 -29.92
C GLY A 532 9.32 -12.73 -31.12
N LYS A 533 9.16 -14.05 -31.15
CA LYS A 533 9.64 -14.88 -32.28
C LYS A 533 9.06 -14.39 -33.61
N ASN A 534 9.83 -14.54 -34.70
CA ASN A 534 9.34 -14.29 -36.06
C ASN A 534 8.26 -15.32 -36.41
N SER A 535 7.04 -14.96 -36.19
CA SER A 535 5.83 -15.77 -36.29
C SER A 535 4.86 -15.10 -37.27
N PRO A 536 3.83 -15.76 -37.76
CA PRO A 536 2.76 -15.08 -38.48
C PRO A 536 2.22 -13.88 -37.70
N VAL A 537 1.67 -12.90 -38.40
CA VAL A 537 1.11 -11.69 -37.77
C VAL A 537 -0.04 -12.07 -36.81
N ASP A 538 -0.11 -11.37 -35.70
CA ASP A 538 -1.15 -11.49 -34.68
C ASP A 538 -1.15 -12.77 -33.80
N PRO A 539 0.01 -13.39 -33.48
CA PRO A 539 0.02 -14.46 -32.49
C PRO A 539 -0.21 -13.93 -31.07
N LEU A 540 -0.37 -14.84 -30.11
CA LEU A 540 -0.41 -14.48 -28.70
C LEU A 540 0.98 -14.02 -28.21
N PRO A 541 1.06 -13.12 -27.26
CA PRO A 541 2.33 -12.77 -26.62
C PRO A 541 2.80 -13.93 -25.73
N GLU A 542 4.12 -14.09 -25.63
CA GLU A 542 4.76 -15.06 -24.75
C GLU A 542 5.42 -14.35 -23.56
N SER A 543 5.56 -15.04 -22.43
CA SER A 543 6.27 -14.49 -21.27
C SER A 543 7.27 -15.50 -20.70
N SER A 544 8.39 -14.98 -20.19
CA SER A 544 9.40 -15.74 -19.45
C SER A 544 9.43 -15.22 -18.01
N THR A 545 8.65 -15.83 -17.14
CA THR A 545 8.44 -15.34 -15.76
C THR A 545 9.71 -15.38 -14.90
N CYS A 546 10.62 -16.31 -15.16
CA CYS A 546 11.93 -16.39 -14.49
C CYS A 546 12.81 -15.15 -14.76
N CYS A 547 12.67 -14.54 -15.95
CA CYS A 547 13.39 -13.34 -16.36
C CYS A 547 12.52 -12.08 -16.36
N ASN A 548 11.25 -12.18 -15.92
CA ASN A 548 10.26 -11.09 -15.95
C ASN A 548 10.13 -10.47 -17.36
N THR A 549 10.20 -11.26 -18.41
CA THR A 549 10.27 -10.78 -19.79
C THR A 549 8.97 -11.07 -20.55
N LEU A 550 8.45 -10.05 -21.22
CA LEU A 550 7.35 -10.15 -22.17
C LEU A 550 7.92 -10.10 -23.59
N HIS A 551 7.58 -11.10 -24.40
CA HIS A 551 7.95 -11.18 -25.82
C HIS A 551 6.77 -10.72 -26.67
N LEU A 552 6.89 -9.51 -27.27
CA LEU A 552 5.85 -8.91 -28.09
C LEU A 552 5.97 -9.37 -29.54
N PRO A 553 4.97 -10.05 -30.09
CA PRO A 553 4.91 -10.37 -31.51
C PRO A 553 4.51 -9.15 -32.36
N VAL A 554 4.49 -9.31 -33.66
CA VAL A 554 3.99 -8.31 -34.59
C VAL A 554 2.46 -8.36 -34.61
N TYR A 555 1.83 -7.20 -34.42
CA TYR A 555 0.39 -7.04 -34.50
C TYR A 555 0.01 -6.18 -35.71
N SER A 556 -1.10 -6.53 -36.37
CA SER A 556 -1.60 -5.81 -37.55
C SER A 556 -2.19 -4.43 -37.20
N ASP A 557 -2.80 -4.32 -36.02
CA ASP A 557 -3.30 -3.06 -35.49
C ASP A 557 -3.35 -3.04 -33.97
N GLU A 558 -3.64 -1.87 -33.41
CA GLU A 558 -3.69 -1.61 -31.97
C GLU A 558 -4.80 -2.37 -31.25
N LYS A 559 -5.97 -2.53 -31.89
CA LYS A 559 -7.12 -3.21 -31.34
C LYS A 559 -6.88 -4.71 -31.20
N ILE A 560 -6.26 -5.29 -32.22
CA ILE A 560 -5.87 -6.71 -32.20
C ILE A 560 -4.80 -6.93 -31.12
N ALA A 561 -3.85 -6.03 -30.96
CA ALA A 561 -2.86 -6.10 -29.90
C ALA A 561 -3.53 -6.14 -28.51
N GLU A 562 -4.51 -5.27 -28.25
CA GLU A 562 -5.27 -5.27 -26.99
C GLU A 562 -6.05 -6.58 -26.81
N GLU A 563 -6.72 -7.07 -27.82
CA GLU A 563 -7.49 -8.33 -27.76
C GLU A 563 -6.57 -9.53 -27.46
N ARG A 564 -5.40 -9.62 -28.09
CA ARG A 564 -4.45 -10.70 -27.89
C ARG A 564 -3.80 -10.66 -26.50
N LEU A 565 -3.42 -9.46 -26.04
CA LEU A 565 -2.90 -9.26 -24.69
C LEU A 565 -3.96 -9.63 -23.63
N ARG A 566 -5.20 -9.17 -23.80
CA ARG A 566 -6.31 -9.53 -22.90
C ARG A 566 -6.55 -11.03 -22.86
N TYR A 567 -6.59 -11.66 -24.02
CA TYR A 567 -6.77 -13.11 -24.11
C TYR A 567 -5.66 -13.83 -23.37
N ALA A 568 -4.40 -13.47 -23.59
CA ALA A 568 -3.25 -14.12 -22.95
C ALA A 568 -3.31 -14.00 -21.41
N VAL A 569 -3.56 -12.80 -20.88
CA VAL A 569 -3.57 -12.58 -19.41
C VAL A 569 -4.74 -13.23 -18.68
N TYR A 570 -5.85 -13.52 -19.38
CA TYR A 570 -7.00 -14.21 -18.82
C TYR A 570 -6.95 -15.73 -18.97
N ASN A 571 -6.27 -16.24 -20.00
CA ASN A 571 -6.25 -17.68 -20.32
C ASN A 571 -4.94 -18.38 -19.91
N CYS A 572 -3.92 -17.64 -19.51
CA CYS A 572 -2.72 -18.22 -18.93
C CYS A 572 -3.00 -18.65 -17.49
N VAL A 573 -3.33 -19.92 -17.29
CA VAL A 573 -3.68 -20.50 -15.98
C VAL A 573 -2.45 -21.07 -15.28
N SER A 574 -1.42 -21.51 -16.03
CA SER A 574 -0.17 -22.08 -15.52
C SER A 574 1.02 -21.60 -16.33
N ILE A 575 2.21 -21.78 -15.77
CA ILE A 575 3.47 -21.56 -16.50
C ILE A 575 3.67 -22.77 -17.40
N ASP A 576 3.64 -22.53 -18.72
CA ASP A 576 4.03 -23.55 -19.67
C ASP A 576 5.55 -23.75 -19.63
N THR A 577 6.00 -25.00 -19.68
CA THR A 577 7.41 -25.33 -19.86
C THR A 577 7.80 -25.07 -21.30
N ASP A 578 8.87 -24.33 -21.50
CA ASP A 578 9.53 -24.31 -22.81
C ASP A 578 9.97 -25.75 -23.17
N GLU A 579 9.42 -26.33 -24.24
CA GLU A 579 9.97 -27.49 -24.92
C GLU A 579 11.26 -27.14 -25.68
#